data_3a7817a22d7f7a27c8d257779c5ef94a
#
_entry.id   3a7817a22d7f7a27c8d257779c5ef94a
#
_cell.length_a   1.000
_cell.length_b   1.000
_cell.length_c   1.000
_cell.angle_alpha   90.00
_cell.angle_beta   90.00
_cell.angle_gamma   90.00
#
_symmetry.space_group_name_H-M   'P 1'
#
loop_
_entity.id
_entity.type
_entity.pdbx_description
1 polymer ?
#
loop_
_entity_poly.entity_id
_entity_poly.type
_entity_poly.pdbx_seq_one_letter_code
_entity_poly.pdbx_strand_id
1 'polypeptide(L)'
;MKKLFCVLAAVLILSLPLCGRAFALGADDLSAASAALMCVQTGEVLYQKNARERRSMASTTKIMTSLLALEENTPDSVIKVKDSMLNVEGTSMGLLPGDTVTLEGLIYGMLLQSGNDAANVTAISLGGNVENFVKKMNLRAKEIGMNDTNFVTPSGLDDDEHYSTAYDMALLGCEAVKNPEFLNICSKKSESVSYGNPPYKRTLSNHNRLLRIYDGAVGVKTGFTKKSGRCLVSCAQRNGVMLVAVTLSAPGDWSDHRKMLDYGFSLIKGETVSPDLSKIKIPITGGTKGDVSLKCGNVTLCTGDISNIKTKLYFEHFLYAPVKEGAVVGRVDYILSGKVIASAPITAGESAELKAFEKTESENKNQDGFFKRIINNIKNIFQH
;
A
#
# COMPACT_ATOMS: atom_id res chain seq x y z
N MET A 1 27.59 45.31 -37.83
CA MET A 1 27.41 43.86 -37.95
C MET A 1 28.09 43.05 -36.83
N LYS A 2 29.38 43.24 -36.52
CA LYS A 2 30.07 42.46 -35.47
C LYS A 2 29.48 42.61 -34.06
N LYS A 3 28.99 43.80 -33.65
CA LYS A 3 28.35 44.02 -32.32
C LYS A 3 26.95 43.38 -32.20
N LEU A 4 26.22 43.25 -33.31
CA LEU A 4 24.90 42.59 -33.32
C LEU A 4 25.05 41.07 -33.21
N PHE A 5 26.12 40.50 -33.78
CA PHE A 5 26.40 39.07 -33.68
C PHE A 5 26.81 38.64 -32.26
N CYS A 6 27.57 39.48 -31.53
CA CYS A 6 27.91 39.21 -30.13
C CYS A 6 26.71 39.26 -29.19
N VAL A 7 25.72 40.14 -29.44
CA VAL A 7 24.49 40.22 -28.61
C VAL A 7 23.60 39.01 -28.86
N LEU A 8 23.45 38.57 -30.12
CA LEU A 8 22.71 37.33 -30.45
C LEU A 8 23.35 36.07 -29.85
N ALA A 9 24.70 35.97 -29.88
CA ALA A 9 25.40 34.85 -29.26
C ALA A 9 25.29 34.84 -27.74
N ALA A 10 25.29 36.01 -27.07
CA ALA A 10 25.10 36.12 -25.64
C ALA A 10 23.65 35.75 -25.21
N VAL A 11 22.63 36.12 -26.00
CA VAL A 11 21.24 35.75 -25.75
C VAL A 11 21.01 34.25 -25.98
N LEU A 12 21.66 33.61 -26.93
CA LEU A 12 21.57 32.17 -27.17
C LEU A 12 22.19 31.33 -26.04
N ILE A 13 23.25 31.85 -25.39
CA ILE A 13 23.89 31.17 -24.23
C ILE A 13 23.02 31.29 -22.97
N LEU A 14 22.24 32.37 -22.82
CA LEU A 14 21.32 32.56 -21.68
C LEU A 14 20.02 31.76 -21.80
N SER A 15 19.69 31.20 -22.96
CA SER A 15 18.51 30.38 -23.20
C SER A 15 18.74 28.87 -23.14
N LEU A 16 19.94 28.42 -22.74
CA LEU A 16 20.13 27.00 -22.38
C LEU A 16 19.23 26.72 -21.19
N PRO A 17 18.24 25.78 -21.32
CA PRO A 17 17.48 25.40 -20.16
C PRO A 17 18.48 24.92 -19.10
N LEU A 18 18.44 25.52 -17.90
CA LEU A 18 19.01 24.88 -16.71
C LEU A 18 18.27 23.55 -16.52
N CYS A 19 18.67 22.58 -17.33
CA CYS A 19 18.32 21.19 -17.10
C CYS A 19 18.94 20.88 -15.74
N GLY A 20 18.10 20.89 -14.70
CA GLY A 20 18.56 20.58 -13.34
C GLY A 20 19.32 19.26 -13.44
N ARG A 21 20.65 19.32 -13.29
CA ARG A 21 21.47 18.13 -13.17
C ARG A 21 20.93 17.39 -11.96
N ALA A 22 20.23 16.31 -12.18
CA ALA A 22 20.00 15.34 -11.13
C ALA A 22 21.40 14.91 -10.66
N PHE A 23 21.87 15.46 -9.53
CA PHE A 23 23.11 15.02 -8.92
C PHE A 23 22.89 13.56 -8.54
N ALA A 24 23.65 12.66 -9.16
CA ALA A 24 23.67 11.26 -8.74
C ALA A 24 24.07 11.22 -7.26
N LEU A 25 23.24 10.62 -6.43
CA LEU A 25 23.55 10.45 -5.00
C LEU A 25 24.65 9.40 -4.86
N GLY A 26 25.85 9.83 -4.48
CA GLY A 26 27.00 8.95 -4.28
C GLY A 26 26.92 8.18 -2.95
N ALA A 27 27.68 7.11 -2.82
CA ALA A 27 27.74 6.33 -1.58
C ALA A 27 28.32 7.15 -0.41
N ASP A 28 29.26 8.04 -0.70
CA ASP A 28 29.92 8.89 0.33
C ASP A 28 29.07 10.08 0.76
N ASP A 29 27.97 10.36 0.05
CA ASP A 29 27.02 11.41 0.44
C ASP A 29 26.18 11.04 1.66
N LEU A 30 26.11 9.75 2.01
CA LEU A 30 25.34 9.23 3.13
C LEU A 30 26.24 8.72 4.25
N SER A 31 25.88 9.08 5.47
CA SER A 31 26.54 8.59 6.69
C SER A 31 26.18 7.13 7.03
N ALA A 32 25.09 6.62 6.46
CA ALA A 32 24.58 5.28 6.69
C ALA A 32 25.57 4.22 6.23
N ALA A 33 25.72 3.14 7.00
CA ALA A 33 26.48 1.96 6.58
C ALA A 33 25.73 1.17 5.50
N SER A 34 24.41 1.06 5.62
CA SER A 34 23.54 0.48 4.60
C SER A 34 22.32 1.37 4.36
N ALA A 35 21.90 1.51 3.09
CA ALA A 35 20.74 2.29 2.71
C ALA A 35 20.01 1.71 1.50
N ALA A 36 18.68 1.94 1.43
CA ALA A 36 17.84 1.64 0.29
C ALA A 36 16.77 2.71 0.13
N LEU A 37 16.44 3.06 -1.12
CA LEU A 37 15.31 3.91 -1.49
C LEU A 37 14.46 3.18 -2.52
N MET A 38 13.15 3.08 -2.27
CA MET A 38 12.23 2.32 -3.11
C MET A 38 10.95 3.13 -3.38
N CYS A 39 10.45 3.04 -4.61
CA CYS A 39 9.12 3.54 -4.97
C CYS A 39 8.05 2.53 -4.54
N VAL A 40 7.08 2.97 -3.76
CA VAL A 40 6.02 2.09 -3.20
C VAL A 40 5.14 1.51 -4.29
N GLN A 41 4.77 2.32 -5.29
CA GLN A 41 3.85 1.91 -6.35
C GLN A 41 4.46 0.87 -7.30
N THR A 42 5.73 1.03 -7.65
CA THR A 42 6.39 0.18 -8.65
C THR A 42 7.26 -0.92 -8.04
N GLY A 43 7.68 -0.74 -6.78
CA GLY A 43 8.70 -1.57 -6.13
C GLY A 43 10.09 -1.38 -6.74
N GLU A 44 10.30 -0.31 -7.52
CA GLU A 44 11.59 0.01 -8.13
C GLU A 44 12.57 0.53 -7.06
N VAL A 45 13.78 -0.01 -7.08
CA VAL A 45 14.88 0.46 -6.23
C VAL A 45 15.58 1.63 -6.91
N LEU A 46 15.46 2.82 -6.33
CA LEU A 46 16.00 4.06 -6.88
C LEU A 46 17.43 4.36 -6.41
N TYR A 47 17.77 3.86 -5.22
CA TYR A 47 19.10 4.00 -4.64
C TYR A 47 19.42 2.84 -3.71
N GLN A 48 20.67 2.42 -3.68
CA GLN A 48 21.17 1.42 -2.75
C GLN A 48 22.63 1.64 -2.39
N LYS A 49 22.97 1.42 -1.10
CA LYS A 49 24.32 1.37 -0.55
C LYS A 49 24.39 0.18 0.39
N ASN A 50 25.21 -0.81 0.08
CA ASN A 50 25.31 -2.06 0.87
C ASN A 50 23.95 -2.63 1.31
N ALA A 51 22.92 -2.49 0.43
CA ALA A 51 21.53 -2.64 0.80
C ALA A 51 21.13 -4.08 1.17
N ARG A 52 21.95 -5.08 0.83
CA ARG A 52 21.72 -6.51 1.14
C ARG A 52 22.63 -7.04 2.26
N GLU A 53 23.41 -6.16 2.90
CA GLU A 53 24.21 -6.53 4.05
C GLU A 53 23.32 -6.68 5.29
N ARG A 54 23.42 -7.83 5.97
CA ARG A 54 22.67 -8.13 7.20
C ARG A 54 23.15 -7.25 8.34
N ARG A 55 22.21 -6.58 9.01
CA ARG A 55 22.46 -5.67 10.13
C ARG A 55 21.35 -5.75 11.15
N SER A 56 21.66 -5.41 12.40
CA SER A 56 20.64 -5.14 13.40
C SER A 56 19.80 -3.93 13.00
N MET A 57 18.49 -4.03 13.13
CA MET A 57 17.54 -2.97 12.71
C MET A 57 16.85 -2.28 13.87
N ALA A 58 17.17 -2.66 15.13
CA ALA A 58 16.58 -2.09 16.34
C ALA A 58 15.04 -2.01 16.27
N SER A 59 14.45 -0.99 16.87
CA SER A 59 12.98 -0.80 16.93
C SER A 59 12.29 -0.55 15.59
N THR A 60 12.99 -0.55 14.44
CA THR A 60 12.30 -0.60 13.14
C THR A 60 11.60 -1.95 12.93
N THR A 61 11.96 -2.98 13.68
CA THR A 61 11.26 -4.28 13.84
C THR A 61 9.78 -4.10 14.12
N LYS A 62 9.40 -3.07 14.90
CA LYS A 62 8.00 -2.82 15.27
C LYS A 62 7.08 -2.48 14.09
N ILE A 63 7.66 -2.23 12.91
CA ILE A 63 6.88 -2.12 11.65
C ILE A 63 6.18 -3.46 11.38
N MET A 64 6.91 -4.57 11.45
CA MET A 64 6.34 -5.91 11.26
C MET A 64 5.33 -6.26 12.36
N THR A 65 5.65 -5.97 13.61
CA THR A 65 4.76 -6.24 14.74
C THR A 65 3.45 -5.48 14.63
N SER A 66 3.51 -4.19 14.23
CA SER A 66 2.33 -3.35 14.03
C SER A 66 1.52 -3.77 12.80
N LEU A 67 2.20 -4.17 11.71
CA LEU A 67 1.53 -4.66 10.51
C LEU A 67 0.72 -5.92 10.80
N LEU A 68 1.31 -6.91 11.46
CA LEU A 68 0.61 -8.13 11.87
C LEU A 68 -0.55 -7.84 12.83
N ALA A 69 -0.39 -6.88 13.74
CA ALA A 69 -1.47 -6.49 14.64
C ALA A 69 -2.67 -5.89 13.90
N LEU A 70 -2.43 -5.12 12.84
CA LEU A 70 -3.49 -4.56 11.99
C LEU A 70 -4.14 -5.63 11.08
N GLU A 71 -3.37 -6.61 10.62
CA GLU A 71 -3.88 -7.72 9.80
C GLU A 71 -4.85 -8.64 10.56
N GLU A 72 -4.82 -8.67 11.91
CA GLU A 72 -5.83 -9.37 12.73
C GLU A 72 -7.23 -8.72 12.64
N ASN A 73 -7.31 -7.46 12.16
CA ASN A 73 -8.55 -6.70 11.92
C ASN A 73 -9.50 -6.60 13.14
N THR A 74 -8.92 -6.50 14.34
CA THR A 74 -9.65 -6.36 15.63
C THR A 74 -9.12 -5.19 16.46
N PRO A 75 -9.07 -3.94 15.91
CA PRO A 75 -8.40 -2.79 16.56
C PRO A 75 -8.99 -2.45 17.94
N ASP A 76 -10.30 -2.62 18.13
CA ASP A 76 -11.01 -2.30 19.35
C ASP A 76 -10.92 -3.38 20.43
N SER A 77 -10.27 -4.52 20.16
CA SER A 77 -10.13 -5.59 21.14
C SER A 77 -9.37 -5.10 22.37
N VAL A 78 -10.00 -5.22 23.56
CA VAL A 78 -9.43 -4.77 24.82
C VAL A 78 -8.55 -5.86 25.42
N ILE A 79 -7.30 -5.52 25.68
CA ILE A 79 -6.30 -6.41 26.25
C ILE A 79 -6.06 -6.00 27.70
N LYS A 80 -6.18 -6.97 28.62
CA LYS A 80 -5.79 -6.81 30.02
C LYS A 80 -4.33 -7.19 30.18
N VAL A 81 -3.51 -6.23 30.56
CA VAL A 81 -2.07 -6.38 30.72
C VAL A 81 -1.78 -7.24 31.95
N LYS A 82 -1.00 -8.32 31.78
CA LYS A 82 -0.52 -9.18 32.85
C LYS A 82 0.96 -8.84 33.13
N ASP A 83 1.38 -9.05 34.36
CA ASP A 83 2.78 -8.85 34.77
C ASP A 83 3.78 -9.61 33.87
N SER A 84 3.47 -10.85 33.54
CA SER A 84 4.29 -11.70 32.65
C SER A 84 4.46 -11.16 31.23
N MET A 85 3.63 -10.21 30.78
CA MET A 85 3.73 -9.57 29.47
C MET A 85 4.71 -8.39 29.46
N LEU A 86 5.12 -7.90 30.63
CA LEU A 86 5.92 -6.69 30.78
C LEU A 86 7.40 -6.97 31.06
N ASN A 87 7.82 -8.24 31.05
CA ASN A 87 9.21 -8.61 31.23
C ASN A 87 10.04 -8.29 29.98
N VAL A 88 10.24 -7.00 29.73
CA VAL A 88 11.01 -6.47 28.60
C VAL A 88 11.64 -5.14 28.97
N GLU A 89 12.91 -4.97 28.60
CA GLU A 89 13.67 -3.74 28.88
C GLU A 89 13.53 -2.68 27.76
N GLY A 90 14.08 -1.49 28.02
CA GLY A 90 14.23 -0.42 27.04
C GLY A 90 13.06 0.56 27.02
N THR A 91 12.75 1.12 25.84
CA THR A 91 11.71 2.15 25.69
C THR A 91 10.33 1.57 25.96
N SER A 92 9.49 2.28 26.73
CA SER A 92 8.16 1.85 27.16
C SER A 92 7.12 2.91 26.88
N MET A 93 5.87 2.52 26.60
CA MET A 93 4.72 3.42 26.66
C MET A 93 4.17 3.56 28.10
N GLY A 94 4.71 2.79 29.05
CA GLY A 94 4.39 2.85 30.47
C GLY A 94 3.18 2.02 30.88
N LEU A 95 3.02 0.83 30.33
CA LEU A 95 2.01 -0.15 30.73
C LEU A 95 2.37 -0.73 32.10
N LEU A 96 1.34 -0.93 32.93
CA LEU A 96 1.44 -1.54 34.25
C LEU A 96 0.60 -2.82 34.32
N PRO A 97 0.93 -3.76 35.23
CA PRO A 97 0.07 -4.93 35.48
C PRO A 97 -1.33 -4.49 35.88
N GLY A 98 -2.35 -5.10 35.25
CA GLY A 98 -3.75 -4.77 35.48
C GLY A 98 -4.32 -3.68 34.57
N ASP A 99 -3.51 -2.95 33.84
CA ASP A 99 -3.96 -1.98 32.83
C ASP A 99 -4.84 -2.67 31.77
N THR A 100 -5.75 -1.87 31.21
CA THR A 100 -6.47 -2.22 29.98
C THR A 100 -6.10 -1.27 28.87
N VAL A 101 -5.91 -1.82 27.67
CA VAL A 101 -5.51 -1.08 26.45
C VAL A 101 -6.12 -1.76 25.24
N THR A 102 -6.51 -0.99 24.22
CA THR A 102 -6.95 -1.57 22.94
C THR A 102 -5.77 -2.02 22.10
N LEU A 103 -5.99 -2.95 21.15
CA LEU A 103 -4.95 -3.34 20.21
C LEU A 103 -4.45 -2.14 19.40
N GLU A 104 -5.34 -1.26 18.96
CA GLU A 104 -4.97 0.01 18.33
C GLU A 104 -4.10 0.87 19.24
N GLY A 105 -4.42 0.97 20.52
CA GLY A 105 -3.62 1.68 21.51
C GLY A 105 -2.20 1.15 21.64
N LEU A 106 -2.01 -0.18 21.54
CA LEU A 106 -0.68 -0.80 21.52
C LEU A 106 0.07 -0.45 20.23
N ILE A 107 -0.62 -0.40 19.08
CA ILE A 107 -0.01 -0.01 17.80
C ILE A 107 0.47 1.45 17.87
N TYR A 108 -0.33 2.37 18.40
CA TYR A 108 0.13 3.74 18.70
C TYR A 108 1.35 3.74 19.62
N GLY A 109 1.34 2.93 20.67
CA GLY A 109 2.48 2.79 21.59
C GLY A 109 3.76 2.34 20.89
N MET A 110 3.64 1.37 19.97
CA MET A 110 4.77 0.87 19.17
C MET A 110 5.29 1.89 18.16
N LEU A 111 4.41 2.48 17.35
CA LEU A 111 4.82 3.33 16.24
C LEU A 111 5.25 4.74 16.67
N LEU A 112 4.57 5.35 17.64
CA LEU A 112 4.88 6.71 18.09
C LEU A 112 5.94 6.71 19.20
N GLN A 113 5.67 5.98 20.30
CA GLN A 113 6.51 5.98 21.51
C GLN A 113 7.63 4.94 21.48
N SER A 114 7.60 4.03 20.49
CA SER A 114 8.56 2.91 20.39
C SER A 114 8.53 1.94 21.59
N GLY A 115 7.36 1.77 22.24
CA GLY A 115 7.18 0.92 23.42
C GLY A 115 7.54 -0.54 23.17
N ASN A 116 8.52 -1.08 23.91
CA ASN A 116 8.85 -2.50 23.90
C ASN A 116 7.81 -3.29 24.66
N ASP A 117 7.25 -2.71 25.74
CA ASP A 117 6.10 -3.24 26.48
C ASP A 117 4.88 -3.42 25.55
N ALA A 118 4.55 -2.41 24.74
CA ALA A 118 3.48 -2.51 23.76
C ALA A 118 3.71 -3.67 22.76
N ALA A 119 4.93 -3.80 22.25
CA ALA A 119 5.28 -4.86 21.31
C ALA A 119 5.18 -6.26 21.96
N ASN A 120 5.63 -6.40 23.21
CA ASN A 120 5.60 -7.67 23.93
C ASN A 120 4.16 -8.07 24.30
N VAL A 121 3.35 -7.11 24.79
CA VAL A 121 1.93 -7.31 25.06
C VAL A 121 1.19 -7.71 23.79
N THR A 122 1.45 -7.05 22.66
CA THR A 122 0.86 -7.41 21.35
C THR A 122 1.24 -8.83 20.96
N ALA A 123 2.53 -9.18 21.02
CA ALA A 123 3.03 -10.49 20.63
C ALA A 123 2.40 -11.63 21.46
N ILE A 124 2.32 -11.45 22.78
CA ILE A 124 1.73 -12.48 23.67
C ILE A 124 0.22 -12.58 23.45
N SER A 125 -0.47 -11.44 23.24
CA SER A 125 -1.93 -11.44 23.03
C SER A 125 -2.34 -12.13 21.73
N LEU A 126 -1.58 -11.93 20.62
CA LEU A 126 -1.91 -12.47 19.31
C LEU A 126 -1.24 -13.82 18.99
N GLY A 127 -0.15 -14.13 19.67
CA GLY A 127 0.60 -15.39 19.49
C GLY A 127 0.42 -16.41 20.62
N GLY A 128 -0.19 -16.00 21.75
CA GLY A 128 -0.20 -16.78 22.99
C GLY A 128 1.12 -16.72 23.75
N ASN A 129 2.22 -16.58 23.03
CA ASN A 129 3.58 -16.31 23.55
C ASN A 129 4.43 -15.60 22.49
N VAL A 130 5.61 -15.10 22.89
CA VAL A 130 6.54 -14.38 22.00
C VAL A 130 7.05 -15.28 20.87
N GLU A 131 7.41 -16.53 21.17
CA GLU A 131 7.95 -17.46 20.18
C GLU A 131 6.98 -17.72 19.01
N ASN A 132 5.70 -17.96 19.30
CA ASN A 132 4.70 -18.19 18.26
C ASN A 132 4.45 -16.95 17.42
N PHE A 133 4.45 -15.76 18.05
CA PHE A 133 4.32 -14.51 17.33
C PHE A 133 5.53 -14.23 16.41
N VAL A 134 6.75 -14.49 16.88
CA VAL A 134 7.98 -14.40 16.08
C VAL A 134 7.94 -15.36 14.88
N LYS A 135 7.38 -16.57 15.03
CA LYS A 135 7.15 -17.46 13.88
C LYS A 135 6.22 -16.81 12.84
N LYS A 136 5.13 -16.14 13.27
CA LYS A 136 4.25 -15.37 12.37
C LYS A 136 5.03 -14.24 11.68
N MET A 137 5.88 -13.49 12.41
CA MET A 137 6.72 -12.43 11.83
C MET A 137 7.63 -12.96 10.72
N ASN A 138 8.29 -14.09 10.96
CA ASN A 138 9.20 -14.70 9.97
C ASN A 138 8.45 -15.31 8.77
N LEU A 139 7.25 -15.85 8.97
CA LEU A 139 6.39 -16.29 7.86
C LEU A 139 5.96 -15.08 6.99
N ARG A 140 5.50 -14.03 7.62
CA ARG A 140 5.08 -12.81 6.90
C ARG A 140 6.25 -12.15 6.17
N ALA A 141 7.45 -12.16 6.76
CA ALA A 141 8.67 -11.70 6.10
C ALA A 141 8.93 -12.44 4.79
N LYS A 142 8.81 -13.77 4.78
CA LYS A 142 8.95 -14.59 3.56
C LYS A 142 7.90 -14.25 2.50
N GLU A 143 6.64 -14.03 2.90
CA GLU A 143 5.56 -13.63 1.99
C GLU A 143 5.83 -12.28 1.33
N ILE A 144 6.41 -11.33 2.06
CA ILE A 144 6.84 -10.01 1.56
C ILE A 144 8.07 -10.13 0.64
N GLY A 145 8.84 -11.23 0.74
CA GLY A 145 10.07 -11.44 0.00
C GLY A 145 11.34 -10.97 0.73
N MET A 146 11.28 -10.82 2.07
CA MET A 146 12.42 -10.46 2.94
C MET A 146 13.30 -11.69 3.20
N ASN A 147 14.10 -12.07 2.20
CA ASN A 147 14.83 -13.34 2.22
C ASN A 147 16.09 -13.31 3.10
N ASP A 148 16.59 -12.12 3.46
CA ASP A 148 17.77 -11.92 4.31
C ASP A 148 17.37 -11.31 5.67
N THR A 149 16.21 -11.72 6.20
CA THR A 149 15.66 -11.25 7.47
C THR A 149 15.33 -12.40 8.40
N ASN A 150 15.69 -12.24 9.67
CA ASN A 150 15.26 -13.12 10.75
C ASN A 150 14.85 -12.29 11.97
N PHE A 151 13.61 -12.41 12.39
CA PHE A 151 13.09 -11.84 13.60
C PHE A 151 13.25 -12.83 14.76
N VAL A 152 13.69 -12.33 15.94
CA VAL A 152 13.82 -13.08 17.20
C VAL A 152 12.96 -12.43 18.28
N THR A 153 12.78 -11.10 18.21
CA THR A 153 11.97 -10.36 19.16
C THR A 153 10.91 -9.51 18.45
N PRO A 154 9.76 -9.22 19.07
CA PRO A 154 8.75 -8.34 18.48
C PRO A 154 9.12 -6.87 18.60
N SER A 155 10.10 -6.51 19.42
CA SER A 155 10.47 -5.15 19.75
C SER A 155 11.73 -4.64 19.04
N GLY A 156 12.62 -5.53 18.60
CA GLY A 156 13.90 -5.21 18.00
C GLY A 156 15.02 -4.99 19.02
N LEU A 157 14.92 -5.62 20.20
CA LEU A 157 16.04 -5.74 21.12
C LEU A 157 17.15 -6.57 20.49
N ASP A 158 18.39 -6.26 20.85
CA ASP A 158 19.57 -6.85 20.26
C ASP A 158 19.65 -8.36 20.55
N ASP A 159 19.85 -9.13 19.50
CA ASP A 159 20.16 -10.55 19.47
C ASP A 159 21.03 -10.80 18.24
N ASP A 160 21.94 -11.78 18.27
CA ASP A 160 22.84 -12.04 17.15
C ASP A 160 22.10 -12.62 15.94
N GLU A 161 21.01 -13.34 16.18
CA GLU A 161 20.15 -13.89 15.14
C GLU A 161 19.02 -12.92 14.71
N HIS A 162 18.94 -11.71 15.33
CA HIS A 162 17.95 -10.70 14.98
C HIS A 162 18.52 -9.70 13.97
N TYR A 163 18.31 -9.95 12.69
CA TYR A 163 18.88 -9.15 11.61
C TYR A 163 17.91 -8.94 10.46
N SER A 164 18.22 -7.93 9.66
CA SER A 164 17.58 -7.66 8.36
C SER A 164 18.58 -6.96 7.44
N THR A 165 18.13 -6.54 6.28
CA THR A 165 18.89 -5.71 5.33
C THR A 165 18.14 -4.42 5.05
N ALA A 166 18.83 -3.38 4.55
CA ALA A 166 18.15 -2.15 4.16
C ALA A 166 17.14 -2.38 3.03
N TYR A 167 17.44 -3.33 2.14
CA TYR A 167 16.55 -3.74 1.06
C TYR A 167 15.27 -4.42 1.60
N ASP A 168 15.41 -5.40 2.48
CA ASP A 168 14.26 -6.11 3.08
C ASP A 168 13.39 -5.18 3.92
N MET A 169 14.03 -4.26 4.68
CA MET A 169 13.32 -3.23 5.43
C MET A 169 12.60 -2.23 4.53
N ALA A 170 13.09 -1.99 3.29
CA ALA A 170 12.38 -1.18 2.31
C ALA A 170 11.15 -1.93 1.77
N LEU A 171 11.25 -3.23 1.50
CA LEU A 171 10.09 -4.07 1.16
C LEU A 171 9.04 -4.03 2.26
N LEU A 172 9.43 -4.21 3.53
CA LEU A 172 8.54 -4.14 4.68
C LEU A 172 7.89 -2.75 4.79
N GLY A 173 8.68 -1.69 4.64
CA GLY A 173 8.17 -0.32 4.66
C GLY A 173 7.14 -0.07 3.56
N CYS A 174 7.40 -0.53 2.33
CA CYS A 174 6.47 -0.42 1.21
C CYS A 174 5.19 -1.21 1.45
N GLU A 175 5.27 -2.40 2.02
CA GLU A 175 4.09 -3.20 2.35
C GLU A 175 3.26 -2.55 3.45
N ALA A 176 3.90 -2.10 4.53
CA ALA A 176 3.22 -1.50 5.67
C ALA A 176 2.46 -0.21 5.28
N VAL A 177 3.06 0.67 4.46
CA VAL A 177 2.39 1.93 4.06
C VAL A 177 1.26 1.75 3.04
N LYS A 178 1.09 0.58 2.46
CA LYS A 178 -0.10 0.23 1.65
C LYS A 178 -1.33 0.01 2.51
N ASN A 179 -1.16 -0.35 3.78
CA ASN A 179 -2.26 -0.44 4.73
C ASN A 179 -2.63 0.98 5.18
N PRO A 180 -3.86 1.47 4.91
CA PRO A 180 -4.26 2.85 5.19
C PRO A 180 -4.30 3.16 6.70
N GLU A 181 -4.62 2.19 7.55
CA GLU A 181 -4.62 2.37 9.02
C GLU A 181 -3.19 2.48 9.54
N PHE A 182 -2.27 1.64 9.06
CA PHE A 182 -0.85 1.76 9.40
C PHE A 182 -0.32 3.15 9.02
N LEU A 183 -0.60 3.60 7.80
CA LEU A 183 -0.17 4.91 7.30
C LEU A 183 -0.78 6.04 8.13
N ASN A 184 -2.07 5.97 8.47
CA ASN A 184 -2.73 6.92 9.34
C ASN A 184 -2.04 7.02 10.70
N ILE A 185 -1.77 5.89 11.37
CA ILE A 185 -1.15 5.87 12.70
C ILE A 185 0.29 6.40 12.65
N CYS A 186 1.14 5.88 11.75
CA CYS A 186 2.56 6.26 11.71
C CYS A 186 2.80 7.72 11.26
N SER A 187 1.84 8.36 10.59
CA SER A 187 1.89 9.76 10.16
C SER A 187 1.55 10.77 11.26
N LYS A 188 0.95 10.33 12.34
CA LYS A 188 0.61 11.22 13.47
C LYS A 188 1.86 11.77 14.15
N LYS A 189 1.89 13.06 14.39
CA LYS A 189 2.95 13.72 15.20
C LYS A 189 2.80 13.42 16.68
N SER A 190 1.56 13.26 17.14
CA SER A 190 1.15 12.80 18.47
C SER A 190 -0.29 12.32 18.44
N GLU A 191 -0.66 11.46 19.37
CA GLU A 191 -2.05 10.97 19.53
C GLU A 191 -2.37 10.79 21.01
N SER A 192 -3.64 10.99 21.38
CA SER A 192 -4.13 10.81 22.74
C SER A 192 -4.82 9.45 22.86
N VAL A 193 -4.15 8.50 23.50
CA VAL A 193 -4.57 7.11 23.65
C VAL A 193 -5.04 6.86 25.08
N SER A 194 -6.18 6.17 25.24
CA SER A 194 -6.73 5.82 26.55
C SER A 194 -6.29 4.43 26.97
N TYR A 195 -5.55 4.33 28.08
CA TYR A 195 -5.15 3.07 28.70
C TYR A 195 -4.82 3.26 30.18
N GLY A 196 -4.79 2.17 30.96
CA GLY A 196 -4.54 2.21 32.39
C GLY A 196 -5.57 1.40 33.19
N ASN A 197 -5.53 1.53 34.52
CA ASN A 197 -6.50 0.95 35.43
C ASN A 197 -6.85 1.91 36.58
N PRO A 198 -7.98 2.71 36.50
CA PRO A 198 -8.88 2.79 35.33
C PRO A 198 -8.21 3.45 34.12
N PRO A 199 -8.73 3.23 32.88
CA PRO A 199 -8.17 3.87 31.69
C PRO A 199 -8.28 5.40 31.74
N TYR A 200 -7.21 6.10 31.34
CA TYR A 200 -7.19 7.55 31.17
C TYR A 200 -6.37 7.95 29.95
N LYS A 201 -6.62 9.14 29.43
CA LYS A 201 -5.93 9.64 28.22
C LYS A 201 -4.47 9.97 28.52
N ARG A 202 -3.58 9.44 27.70
CA ARG A 202 -2.13 9.74 27.69
C ARG A 202 -1.71 10.15 26.29
N THR A 203 -0.95 11.23 26.16
CA THR A 203 -0.45 11.69 24.87
C THR A 203 0.86 10.97 24.52
N LEU A 204 0.85 10.26 23.40
CA LEU A 204 2.03 9.63 22.81
C LEU A 204 2.60 10.53 21.72
N SER A 205 3.90 10.80 21.74
CA SER A 205 4.59 11.65 20.76
C SER A 205 5.43 10.82 19.81
N ASN A 206 5.35 11.12 18.52
CA ASN A 206 6.12 10.41 17.51
C ASN A 206 7.57 10.87 17.51
N HIS A 207 8.50 9.92 17.63
CA HIS A 207 9.93 10.16 17.61
C HIS A 207 10.48 10.49 16.22
N ASN A 208 9.69 10.26 15.15
CA ASN A 208 10.12 10.57 13.79
C ASN A 208 10.12 12.06 13.51
N ARG A 209 11.31 12.65 13.58
CA ARG A 209 11.52 14.08 13.37
C ARG A 209 11.17 14.53 11.95
N LEU A 210 11.28 13.64 10.93
CA LEU A 210 10.97 13.99 9.54
C LEU A 210 9.54 14.48 9.35
N LEU A 211 8.59 13.99 10.15
CA LEU A 211 7.19 14.47 10.15
C LEU A 211 7.04 15.97 10.40
N ARG A 212 8.08 16.62 10.94
CA ARG A 212 8.08 18.05 11.26
C ARG A 212 9.01 18.87 10.37
N ILE A 213 10.04 18.24 9.76
CA ILE A 213 11.12 18.97 9.08
C ILE A 213 11.25 18.64 7.59
N TYR A 214 10.47 17.65 7.08
CA TYR A 214 10.52 17.26 5.68
C TYR A 214 9.11 17.30 5.08
N ASP A 215 8.95 18.09 4.03
CA ASP A 215 7.67 18.23 3.33
C ASP A 215 7.25 16.92 2.65
N GLY A 216 6.00 16.53 2.87
CA GLY A 216 5.46 15.26 2.38
C GLY A 216 5.82 14.03 3.21
N ALA A 217 6.56 14.15 4.34
CA ALA A 217 6.82 13.00 5.21
C ALA A 217 5.52 12.47 5.86
N VAL A 218 5.30 11.15 5.75
CA VAL A 218 4.11 10.46 6.25
C VAL A 218 4.41 9.26 7.16
N GLY A 219 5.65 9.04 7.52
CA GLY A 219 6.04 7.94 8.42
C GLY A 219 7.54 7.67 8.37
N VAL A 220 8.07 6.58 8.88
CA VAL A 220 7.43 5.36 9.43
C VAL A 220 7.91 5.13 10.87
N LYS A 221 9.21 4.69 11.06
CA LYS A 221 9.72 4.25 12.37
C LYS A 221 11.20 4.49 12.54
N THR A 222 11.56 5.00 13.71
CA THR A 222 12.95 5.15 14.20
C THR A 222 13.39 3.91 14.97
N GLY A 223 14.70 3.64 14.99
CA GLY A 223 15.31 2.60 15.79
C GLY A 223 16.68 3.03 16.31
N PHE A 224 17.05 2.59 17.50
CA PHE A 224 18.38 2.78 18.06
C PHE A 224 18.68 1.74 19.14
N THR A 225 19.84 1.12 19.04
CA THR A 225 20.52 0.42 20.12
C THR A 225 22.01 0.76 20.06
N LYS A 226 22.77 0.43 21.10
CA LYS A 226 24.22 0.63 21.04
C LYS A 226 24.88 -0.21 19.95
N LYS A 227 24.36 -1.43 19.68
CA LYS A 227 24.86 -2.35 18.66
C LYS A 227 24.49 -1.90 17.24
N SER A 228 23.23 -1.54 17.02
CA SER A 228 22.73 -1.19 15.68
C SER A 228 23.15 0.23 15.23
N GLY A 229 23.43 1.14 16.16
CA GLY A 229 23.44 2.58 15.87
C GLY A 229 22.04 3.09 15.55
N ARG A 230 21.95 4.24 14.89
CA ARG A 230 20.66 4.82 14.46
C ARG A 230 20.16 4.13 13.20
N CYS A 231 18.91 3.69 13.25
CA CYS A 231 18.18 3.07 12.14
C CYS A 231 16.89 3.87 11.88
N LEU A 232 16.54 4.03 10.62
CA LEU A 232 15.34 4.76 10.24
C LEU A 232 14.70 4.12 9.01
N VAL A 233 13.39 3.94 9.07
CA VAL A 233 12.52 3.73 7.91
C VAL A 233 11.64 4.96 7.81
N SER A 234 11.66 5.67 6.69
CA SER A 234 10.78 6.80 6.45
C SER A 234 9.99 6.62 5.16
N CYS A 235 8.84 7.28 5.12
CA CYS A 235 8.02 7.37 3.91
C CYS A 235 7.68 8.84 3.67
N ALA A 236 7.71 9.25 2.40
CA ALA A 236 7.24 10.55 1.99
C ALA A 236 6.41 10.44 0.71
N GLN A 237 5.40 11.31 0.59
CA GLN A 237 4.49 11.38 -0.56
C GLN A 237 4.48 12.79 -1.15
N ARG A 238 4.69 12.90 -2.48
CA ARG A 238 4.55 14.15 -3.25
C ARG A 238 3.93 13.85 -4.60
N ASN A 239 2.93 14.61 -5.00
CA ASN A 239 2.29 14.51 -6.33
C ASN A 239 1.91 13.07 -6.74
N GLY A 240 1.37 12.29 -5.78
CA GLY A 240 0.97 10.90 -6.01
C GLY A 240 2.11 9.87 -5.97
N VAL A 241 3.38 10.29 -5.97
CA VAL A 241 4.53 9.41 -5.76
C VAL A 241 4.78 9.19 -4.28
N MET A 242 4.92 7.95 -3.86
CA MET A 242 5.26 7.56 -2.49
C MET A 242 6.60 6.81 -2.47
N LEU A 243 7.55 7.30 -1.67
CA LEU A 243 8.90 6.74 -1.56
C LEU A 243 9.15 6.27 -0.14
N VAL A 244 9.76 5.08 -0.01
CA VAL A 244 10.28 4.55 1.24
C VAL A 244 11.79 4.59 1.20
N ALA A 245 12.38 5.26 2.20
CA ALA A 245 13.82 5.29 2.44
C ALA A 245 14.15 4.52 3.72
N VAL A 246 15.26 3.79 3.69
CA VAL A 246 15.78 3.02 4.83
C VAL A 246 17.25 3.30 5.00
N THR A 247 17.66 3.54 6.25
CA THR A 247 19.07 3.57 6.65
C THR A 247 19.29 2.69 7.87
N LEU A 248 20.38 1.93 7.86
CA LEU A 248 20.84 1.13 8.99
C LEU A 248 22.25 1.60 9.38
N SER A 249 22.49 1.76 10.68
CA SER A 249 23.74 2.29 11.22
C SER A 249 24.12 3.65 10.59
N ALA A 250 23.25 4.65 10.77
CA ALA A 250 23.33 5.97 10.14
C ALA A 250 23.44 7.09 11.17
N PRO A 251 24.63 7.56 11.54
CA PRO A 251 24.77 8.67 12.49
C PRO A 251 23.98 9.93 12.12
N GLY A 252 23.89 10.24 10.84
CA GLY A 252 23.17 11.38 10.28
C GLY A 252 21.84 11.02 9.61
N ASP A 253 21.09 10.06 10.15
CA ASP A 253 19.85 9.49 9.57
C ASP A 253 18.87 10.52 8.97
N TRP A 254 18.61 11.64 9.67
CA TRP A 254 17.70 12.69 9.17
C TRP A 254 18.21 13.38 7.90
N SER A 255 19.51 13.63 7.83
CA SER A 255 20.15 14.23 6.65
C SER A 255 20.17 13.27 5.50
N ASP A 256 20.54 12.01 5.77
CA ASP A 256 20.61 10.95 4.76
C ASP A 256 19.24 10.72 4.12
N HIS A 257 18.17 10.62 4.91
CA HIS A 257 16.82 10.44 4.40
C HIS A 257 16.34 11.62 3.55
N ARG A 258 16.66 12.86 3.94
CA ARG A 258 16.32 14.03 3.13
C ARG A 258 16.99 13.95 1.75
N LYS A 259 18.30 13.66 1.70
CA LYS A 259 19.05 13.52 0.46
C LYS A 259 18.47 12.40 -0.41
N MET A 260 18.18 11.24 0.18
CA MET A 260 17.61 10.09 -0.55
C MET A 260 16.23 10.41 -1.12
N LEU A 261 15.34 10.99 -0.32
CA LEU A 261 13.98 11.32 -0.75
C LEU A 261 13.99 12.42 -1.81
N ASP A 262 14.81 13.49 -1.65
CA ASP A 262 14.95 14.54 -2.67
C ASP A 262 15.50 13.97 -3.98
N TYR A 263 16.49 13.07 -3.90
CA TYR A 263 17.02 12.35 -5.06
C TYR A 263 15.91 11.53 -5.74
N GLY A 264 15.15 10.71 -5.00
CA GLY A 264 14.10 9.89 -5.56
C GLY A 264 12.99 10.71 -6.24
N PHE A 265 12.53 11.80 -5.62
CA PHE A 265 11.55 12.70 -6.22
C PHE A 265 12.09 13.48 -7.43
N SER A 266 13.42 13.57 -7.60
CA SER A 266 14.03 14.11 -8.83
C SER A 266 13.99 13.12 -9.98
N LEU A 267 14.00 11.81 -9.69
CA LEU A 267 14.01 10.74 -10.69
C LEU A 267 12.61 10.34 -11.15
N ILE A 268 11.65 10.32 -10.22
CA ILE A 268 10.28 9.82 -10.47
C ILE A 268 9.27 10.96 -10.33
N LYS A 269 8.38 11.04 -11.32
CA LYS A 269 7.21 11.93 -11.31
C LYS A 269 5.93 11.10 -11.31
N GLY A 270 4.90 11.60 -10.62
CA GLY A 270 3.55 11.08 -10.74
C GLY A 270 2.87 11.71 -11.95
N GLU A 271 2.47 10.91 -12.92
CA GLU A 271 1.70 11.37 -14.06
C GLU A 271 0.34 10.68 -14.08
N THR A 272 -0.71 11.49 -14.14
CA THR A 272 -2.08 10.99 -14.16
C THR A 272 -2.49 10.69 -15.59
N VAL A 273 -2.82 9.43 -15.84
CA VAL A 273 -3.24 8.93 -17.15
C VAL A 273 -4.63 8.33 -17.07
N SER A 274 -5.33 8.35 -18.21
CA SER A 274 -6.59 7.64 -18.42
C SER A 274 -6.57 7.04 -19.81
N PRO A 275 -7.00 5.77 -19.99
CA PRO A 275 -7.05 5.17 -21.33
C PRO A 275 -8.19 5.81 -22.13
N ASP A 276 -7.98 6.03 -23.42
CA ASP A 276 -9.06 6.45 -24.32
C ASP A 276 -9.92 5.23 -24.68
N LEU A 277 -11.10 5.13 -24.05
CA LEU A 277 -12.09 4.08 -24.28
C LEU A 277 -13.26 4.54 -25.16
N SER A 278 -13.24 5.76 -25.69
CA SER A 278 -14.36 6.39 -26.40
C SER A 278 -14.85 5.59 -27.62
N LYS A 279 -13.96 4.84 -28.26
CA LYS A 279 -14.25 4.01 -29.45
C LYS A 279 -14.57 2.57 -29.13
N ILE A 280 -14.54 2.19 -27.86
CA ILE A 280 -14.74 0.81 -27.41
C ILE A 280 -16.12 0.69 -26.78
N LYS A 281 -16.89 -0.30 -27.26
CA LYS A 281 -18.20 -0.64 -26.71
C LYS A 281 -18.29 -2.16 -26.55
N ILE A 282 -18.99 -2.61 -25.53
CA ILE A 282 -19.24 -4.03 -25.30
C ILE A 282 -20.67 -4.36 -25.68
N PRO A 283 -20.90 -5.34 -26.60
CA PRO A 283 -22.24 -5.81 -26.96
C PRO A 283 -22.99 -6.37 -25.74
N ILE A 284 -24.30 -6.15 -25.69
CA ILE A 284 -25.18 -6.70 -24.66
C ILE A 284 -26.20 -7.63 -25.26
N THR A 285 -26.28 -8.83 -24.69
CA THR A 285 -27.28 -9.82 -25.04
C THR A 285 -28.49 -9.75 -24.11
N GLY A 286 -29.71 -9.74 -24.67
CA GLY A 286 -30.96 -9.70 -23.91
C GLY A 286 -31.31 -8.35 -23.28
N GLY A 287 -30.58 -7.29 -23.63
CA GLY A 287 -30.76 -5.94 -23.08
C GLY A 287 -31.68 -5.06 -23.94
N THR A 288 -32.14 -3.96 -23.31
CA THR A 288 -32.87 -2.86 -23.99
C THR A 288 -31.96 -2.03 -24.88
N LYS A 289 -30.62 -2.11 -24.64
CA LYS A 289 -29.56 -1.52 -25.48
C LYS A 289 -28.74 -2.63 -26.12
N GLY A 290 -28.21 -2.37 -27.33
CA GLY A 290 -27.37 -3.31 -28.07
C GLY A 290 -25.92 -3.36 -27.56
N ASP A 291 -25.45 -2.28 -26.98
CA ASP A 291 -24.09 -2.13 -26.43
C ASP A 291 -24.05 -1.13 -25.26
N VAL A 292 -22.94 -1.13 -24.52
CA VAL A 292 -22.62 -0.11 -23.50
C VAL A 292 -21.25 0.48 -23.76
N SER A 293 -21.13 1.79 -23.49
CA SER A 293 -19.87 2.50 -23.44
C SER A 293 -19.07 2.13 -22.21
N LEU A 294 -17.75 2.36 -22.26
CA LEU A 294 -16.82 2.06 -21.16
C LEU A 294 -16.31 3.33 -20.52
N LYS A 295 -16.10 3.26 -19.20
CA LYS A 295 -15.44 4.32 -18.41
C LYS A 295 -14.28 3.71 -17.64
N CYS A 296 -13.21 4.48 -17.44
CA CYS A 296 -12.10 4.13 -16.56
C CYS A 296 -11.72 5.38 -15.77
N GLY A 297 -11.40 5.19 -14.49
CA GLY A 297 -10.88 6.26 -13.65
C GLY A 297 -9.45 6.65 -14.03
N ASN A 298 -9.02 7.81 -13.56
CA ASN A 298 -7.64 8.25 -13.67
C ASN A 298 -6.71 7.39 -12.81
N VAL A 299 -5.51 7.09 -13.31
CA VAL A 299 -4.46 6.35 -12.60
C VAL A 299 -3.20 7.19 -12.56
N THR A 300 -2.59 7.32 -11.38
CA THR A 300 -1.28 7.97 -11.26
C THR A 300 -0.18 6.93 -11.46
N LEU A 301 0.60 7.10 -12.52
CA LEU A 301 1.77 6.29 -12.82
C LEU A 301 3.01 6.96 -12.24
N CYS A 302 3.82 6.20 -11.52
CA CYS A 302 5.04 6.67 -10.85
C CYS A 302 6.24 6.13 -11.61
N THR A 303 6.84 6.95 -12.48
CA THR A 303 8.00 6.53 -13.30
C THR A 303 8.83 7.74 -13.73
N GLY A 304 10.09 7.50 -14.07
CA GLY A 304 10.97 8.50 -14.71
C GLY A 304 10.68 8.70 -16.20
N ASP A 305 10.06 7.70 -16.85
CA ASP A 305 9.78 7.74 -18.30
C ASP A 305 8.46 7.01 -18.60
N ILE A 306 7.43 7.78 -18.93
CA ILE A 306 6.11 7.28 -19.33
C ILE A 306 6.11 6.65 -20.71
N SER A 307 7.02 7.05 -21.60
CA SER A 307 7.06 6.56 -22.98
C SER A 307 7.27 5.05 -23.08
N ASN A 308 7.86 4.43 -22.06
CA ASN A 308 8.13 3.00 -21.98
C ASN A 308 6.98 2.17 -21.37
N ILE A 309 5.88 2.82 -20.97
CA ILE A 309 4.73 2.13 -20.40
C ILE A 309 3.84 1.56 -21.51
N LYS A 310 3.57 0.27 -21.44
CA LYS A 310 2.59 -0.41 -22.29
C LYS A 310 1.26 -0.49 -21.56
N THR A 311 0.18 -0.09 -22.24
CA THR A 311 -1.19 -0.22 -21.74
C THR A 311 -1.82 -1.48 -22.31
N LYS A 312 -2.43 -2.31 -21.46
CA LYS A 312 -3.14 -3.51 -21.87
C LYS A 312 -4.56 -3.51 -21.28
N LEU A 313 -5.54 -3.66 -22.16
CA LEU A 313 -6.96 -3.68 -21.80
C LEU A 313 -7.44 -5.12 -21.73
N TYR A 314 -8.22 -5.43 -20.70
CA TYR A 314 -8.90 -6.71 -20.53
C TYR A 314 -10.35 -6.41 -20.23
N PHE A 315 -11.28 -6.92 -21.04
CA PHE A 315 -12.72 -6.80 -20.81
C PHE A 315 -13.45 -7.95 -21.48
N GLU A 316 -14.70 -8.18 -21.07
CA GLU A 316 -15.55 -9.20 -21.62
C GLU A 316 -15.93 -8.90 -23.08
N HIS A 317 -16.00 -9.93 -23.93
CA HIS A 317 -16.35 -9.76 -25.33
C HIS A 317 -17.83 -9.38 -25.52
N PHE A 318 -18.69 -9.74 -24.59
CA PHE A 318 -20.11 -9.37 -24.51
C PHE A 318 -20.61 -9.50 -23.08
N LEU A 319 -21.73 -8.85 -22.76
CA LEU A 319 -22.37 -8.89 -21.45
C LEU A 319 -23.82 -9.39 -21.60
N TYR A 320 -24.37 -9.94 -20.50
CA TYR A 320 -25.78 -10.24 -20.38
C TYR A 320 -26.51 -9.15 -19.60
N ALA A 321 -27.69 -8.73 -20.08
CA ALA A 321 -28.54 -7.84 -19.32
C ALA A 321 -29.14 -8.54 -18.08
N PRO A 322 -29.41 -7.82 -16.97
CA PRO A 322 -29.22 -6.36 -16.83
C PRO A 322 -27.78 -6.00 -16.49
N VAL A 323 -27.30 -4.86 -17.02
CA VAL A 323 -26.00 -4.26 -16.68
C VAL A 323 -26.28 -2.92 -16.00
N LYS A 324 -25.68 -2.68 -14.84
CA LYS A 324 -25.78 -1.38 -14.15
C LYS A 324 -24.63 -0.47 -14.53
N GLU A 325 -24.89 0.83 -14.67
CA GLU A 325 -23.81 1.83 -14.77
C GLU A 325 -22.86 1.70 -13.59
N GLY A 326 -21.53 1.76 -13.84
CA GLY A 326 -20.50 1.56 -12.84
C GLY A 326 -20.15 0.10 -12.54
N ALA A 327 -20.88 -0.88 -13.11
CA ALA A 327 -20.50 -2.30 -12.97
C ALA A 327 -19.11 -2.54 -13.58
N VAL A 328 -18.24 -3.25 -12.87
CA VAL A 328 -16.90 -3.62 -13.35
C VAL A 328 -17.05 -4.66 -14.46
N VAL A 329 -16.57 -4.33 -15.66
CA VAL A 329 -16.66 -5.16 -16.88
C VAL A 329 -15.28 -5.50 -17.45
N GLY A 330 -14.22 -5.05 -16.80
CA GLY A 330 -12.84 -5.30 -17.21
C GLY A 330 -11.83 -4.56 -16.36
N ARG A 331 -10.58 -4.56 -16.82
CA ARG A 331 -9.49 -3.77 -16.20
C ARG A 331 -8.51 -3.29 -17.27
N VAL A 332 -7.79 -2.23 -16.95
CA VAL A 332 -6.59 -1.78 -17.66
C VAL A 332 -5.37 -2.08 -16.80
N ASP A 333 -4.32 -2.64 -17.41
CA ASP A 333 -3.02 -2.81 -16.78
C ASP A 333 -2.01 -1.90 -17.47
N TYR A 334 -1.21 -1.19 -16.68
CA TYR A 334 -0.05 -0.40 -17.11
C TYR A 334 1.22 -1.18 -16.80
N ILE A 335 2.01 -1.48 -17.83
CA ILE A 335 3.13 -2.41 -17.77
C ILE A 335 4.43 -1.69 -18.09
N LEU A 336 5.39 -1.73 -17.17
CA LEU A 336 6.75 -1.24 -17.36
C LEU A 336 7.74 -2.40 -17.24
N SER A 337 8.61 -2.59 -18.23
CA SER A 337 9.62 -3.66 -18.26
C SER A 337 9.04 -5.06 -17.98
N GLY A 338 7.82 -5.33 -18.49
CA GLY A 338 7.14 -6.62 -18.32
C GLY A 338 6.40 -6.82 -16.99
N LYS A 339 6.48 -5.86 -16.06
CA LYS A 339 5.80 -5.88 -14.76
C LYS A 339 4.62 -4.93 -14.76
N VAL A 340 3.47 -5.36 -14.24
CA VAL A 340 2.31 -4.49 -14.01
C VAL A 340 2.65 -3.54 -12.86
N ILE A 341 2.67 -2.22 -13.14
CA ILE A 341 2.97 -1.17 -12.17
C ILE A 341 1.73 -0.46 -11.64
N ALA A 342 0.62 -0.57 -12.37
CA ALA A 342 -0.68 -0.04 -11.95
C ALA A 342 -1.80 -0.76 -12.71
N SER A 343 -2.99 -0.82 -12.10
CA SER A 343 -4.22 -1.32 -12.71
C SER A 343 -5.41 -0.48 -12.29
N ALA A 344 -6.41 -0.37 -13.17
CA ALA A 344 -7.68 0.26 -12.81
C ALA A 344 -8.85 -0.54 -13.38
N PRO A 345 -10.02 -0.54 -12.71
CA PRO A 345 -11.21 -1.17 -13.24
C PRO A 345 -11.76 -0.40 -14.43
N ILE A 346 -12.22 -1.15 -15.44
CA ILE A 346 -13.06 -0.63 -16.53
C ILE A 346 -14.50 -0.91 -16.13
N THR A 347 -15.34 0.11 -16.18
CA THR A 347 -16.75 0.02 -15.77
C THR A 347 -17.69 0.32 -16.93
N ALA A 348 -18.91 -0.20 -16.86
CA ALA A 348 -20.00 0.16 -17.76
C ALA A 348 -20.35 1.66 -17.60
N GLY A 349 -20.35 2.39 -18.70
CA GLY A 349 -20.61 3.83 -18.71
C GLY A 349 -22.09 4.18 -18.62
N GLU A 350 -22.97 3.20 -18.76
CA GLU A 350 -24.43 3.37 -18.73
C GLU A 350 -25.13 2.04 -18.37
N SER A 351 -26.38 2.12 -17.93
CA SER A 351 -27.19 0.93 -17.63
C SER A 351 -27.89 0.40 -18.88
N ALA A 352 -28.07 -0.93 -18.92
CA ALA A 352 -28.93 -1.61 -19.88
C ALA A 352 -29.84 -2.62 -19.14
N GLU A 353 -31.13 -2.36 -19.16
CA GLU A 353 -32.12 -3.21 -18.53
C GLU A 353 -32.40 -4.48 -19.36
N LEU A 354 -32.95 -5.50 -18.72
CA LEU A 354 -33.40 -6.69 -19.42
C LEU A 354 -34.57 -6.34 -20.37
N LYS A 355 -34.49 -6.80 -21.62
CA LYS A 355 -35.59 -6.64 -22.57
C LYS A 355 -36.75 -7.49 -22.14
N ALA A 356 -37.93 -6.91 -21.94
CA ALA A 356 -39.13 -7.65 -21.62
C ALA A 356 -39.47 -8.60 -22.81
N PHE A 357 -39.74 -9.84 -22.49
CA PHE A 357 -40.31 -10.78 -23.48
C PHE A 357 -41.74 -10.33 -23.74
N GLU A 358 -42.04 -9.80 -24.92
CA GLU A 358 -43.42 -9.72 -25.42
C GLU A 358 -43.88 -11.16 -25.67
N LYS A 359 -44.77 -11.65 -24.81
CA LYS A 359 -45.54 -12.86 -25.15
C LYS A 359 -46.35 -12.54 -26.39
N THR A 360 -45.94 -13.04 -27.53
CA THR A 360 -46.78 -13.00 -28.74
C THR A 360 -48.05 -13.78 -28.44
N GLU A 361 -49.22 -13.10 -28.46
CA GLU A 361 -50.56 -13.70 -28.27
C GLU A 361 -50.89 -14.81 -29.29
N SER A 362 -50.03 -15.10 -30.24
CA SER A 362 -50.23 -16.13 -31.27
C SER A 362 -50.15 -17.59 -30.79
N GLU A 363 -49.50 -17.87 -29.65
CA GLU A 363 -49.39 -19.25 -29.14
C GLU A 363 -50.61 -19.70 -28.31
N ASN A 364 -51.41 -18.79 -27.74
CA ASN A 364 -52.58 -19.18 -26.95
C ASN A 364 -53.79 -19.62 -27.81
N LYS A 365 -53.91 -19.16 -29.07
CA LYS A 365 -55.03 -19.60 -29.94
C LYS A 365 -54.85 -21.00 -30.51
N ASN A 366 -53.64 -21.45 -30.66
CA ASN A 366 -53.37 -22.81 -31.18
C ASN A 366 -53.44 -23.89 -30.10
N GLN A 367 -53.13 -23.58 -28.86
CA GLN A 367 -53.25 -24.55 -27.74
C GLN A 367 -54.72 -24.81 -27.37
N ASP A 368 -55.57 -23.79 -27.32
CA ASP A 368 -56.98 -23.95 -27.02
C ASP A 368 -57.73 -24.78 -28.12
N GLY A 369 -57.36 -24.61 -29.38
CA GLY A 369 -57.88 -25.38 -30.48
C GLY A 369 -57.46 -26.87 -30.45
N PHE A 370 -56.21 -27.12 -30.04
CA PHE A 370 -55.66 -28.47 -29.92
C PHE A 370 -56.28 -29.24 -28.74
N PHE A 371 -56.37 -28.64 -27.58
CA PHE A 371 -57.01 -29.28 -26.41
C PHE A 371 -58.48 -29.48 -26.58
N LYS A 372 -59.24 -28.58 -27.21
CA LYS A 372 -60.68 -28.81 -27.59
C LYS A 372 -60.87 -29.96 -28.55
N ARG A 373 -60.00 -30.15 -29.53
CA ARG A 373 -60.03 -31.32 -30.46
C ARG A 373 -59.76 -32.62 -29.71
N ILE A 374 -58.79 -32.65 -28.78
CA ILE A 374 -58.49 -33.84 -27.97
C ILE A 374 -59.69 -34.21 -27.09
N ILE A 375 -60.29 -33.24 -26.39
CA ILE A 375 -61.46 -33.48 -25.52
C ILE A 375 -62.68 -33.96 -26.33
N ASN A 376 -62.93 -33.39 -27.47
CA ASN A 376 -64.00 -33.83 -28.32
C ASN A 376 -63.79 -35.27 -28.90
N ASN A 377 -62.58 -35.62 -29.27
CA ASN A 377 -62.27 -37.00 -29.69
C ASN A 377 -62.40 -38.01 -28.56
N ILE A 378 -62.05 -37.66 -27.33
CA ILE A 378 -62.20 -38.48 -26.14
C ILE A 378 -63.72 -38.69 -25.82
N LYS A 379 -64.53 -37.66 -25.95
CA LYS A 379 -66.00 -37.78 -25.74
C LYS A 379 -66.66 -38.67 -26.76
N ASN A 380 -66.22 -38.68 -27.99
CA ASN A 380 -66.78 -39.58 -29.06
C ASN A 380 -66.36 -41.03 -28.86
N ILE A 381 -65.30 -41.34 -28.13
CA ILE A 381 -64.87 -42.74 -27.87
C ILE A 381 -65.75 -43.41 -26.78
N PHE A 382 -66.31 -42.60 -25.87
CA PHE A 382 -67.13 -43.11 -24.75
C PHE A 382 -68.63 -43.03 -24.97
N GLN A 383 -69.10 -42.75 -26.19
CA GLN A 383 -70.53 -42.76 -26.59
C GLN A 383 -70.95 -43.93 -27.53
N HIS A 384 -70.13 -44.99 -27.56
CA HIS A 384 -70.52 -46.25 -28.17
C HIS A 384 -70.36 -47.44 -27.26
#